data_ed7ee7e9a85d9d74ea6afce22ce94023
#
_entry.id   ed7ee7e9a85d9d74ea6afce22ce94023
#
_cell.length_a   1.000
_cell.length_b   1.000
_cell.length_c   1.000
_cell.angle_alpha   90.00
_cell.angle_beta   90.00
_cell.angle_gamma   90.00
#
_symmetry.space_group_name_H-M   'P 1'
#
loop_
_entity.id
_entity.type
_entity.pdbx_description
1 polymer ?
#
loop_
_entity_poly.entity_id
_entity_poly.type
_entity_poly.pdbx_seq_one_letter_code
_entity_poly.pdbx_strand_id
1 'polypeptide(L)'
;MLACLPLLWVPIYRSSQPWFLKFEGQYAAFKKTIPDTVEVIDGGIVTTKEQSMAAGDKFRAADVDLVILQLLTYATSYNMLPAVRDLDVPVVLVNVQKKKAPDYANTDTPTWLGELYACGAVGEMVADLERAGKRHAVITGVVEGGDPGVQAEIEDWCRAAQVRRRFRDTTLPDRAVPA
;
A
#
# COMPACT_ATOMS: atom_id res chain seq x y z
N MET A 1 -11.23 -5.36 -8.28
CA MET A 1 -10.57 -5.94 -7.08
C MET A 1 -9.46 -5.04 -6.59
N LEU A 2 -9.35 -4.81 -5.30
CA LEU A 2 -8.30 -4.01 -4.69
C LEU A 2 -7.21 -4.94 -4.14
N ALA A 3 -5.94 -4.68 -4.47
CA ALA A 3 -4.82 -5.35 -3.81
C ALA A 3 -4.29 -4.48 -2.67
N CYS A 4 -4.08 -5.06 -1.51
CA CYS A 4 -3.46 -4.39 -0.38
C CYS A 4 -2.18 -5.14 0.01
N LEU A 5 -1.04 -4.43 0.05
CA LEU A 5 0.25 -4.98 0.41
C LEU A 5 0.91 -4.09 1.47
N PRO A 6 1.05 -4.54 2.70
CA PRO A 6 1.89 -3.87 3.68
C PRO A 6 3.36 -4.22 3.43
N LEU A 7 4.22 -3.22 3.48
CA LEU A 7 5.66 -3.40 3.39
C LEU A 7 6.29 -3.25 4.78
N LEU A 8 7.05 -4.26 5.14
CA LEU A 8 7.82 -4.30 6.37
C LEU A 8 9.26 -4.69 6.02
N TRP A 9 10.23 -3.85 6.29
CA TRP A 9 11.63 -4.28 6.32
C TRP A 9 11.96 -4.85 7.69
N VAL A 10 12.39 -6.11 7.71
CA VAL A 10 12.90 -6.76 8.89
C VAL A 10 14.35 -7.14 8.59
N PRO A 11 15.35 -6.54 9.28
CA PRO A 11 16.66 -7.17 9.29
C PRO A 11 16.47 -8.56 9.88
N ILE A 12 17.10 -9.56 9.30
CA ILE A 12 17.08 -11.01 9.57
C ILE A 12 16.80 -11.42 11.05
N TYR A 13 15.62 -11.06 11.59
CA TYR A 13 15.19 -11.48 12.92
C TYR A 13 13.79 -12.07 12.85
N ARG A 14 13.68 -13.29 13.39
CA ARG A 14 12.57 -14.22 13.35
C ARG A 14 11.20 -13.59 13.65
N SER A 15 10.19 -14.11 12.98
CA SER A 15 8.75 -13.83 13.14
C SER A 15 8.16 -13.95 14.57
N SER A 16 8.95 -14.36 15.55
CA SER A 16 8.57 -14.51 16.96
C SER A 16 8.87 -13.30 17.85
N GLN A 17 9.31 -12.18 17.27
CA GLN A 17 9.63 -10.99 18.08
C GLN A 17 8.37 -10.18 18.41
N PRO A 18 8.24 -9.64 19.64
CA PRO A 18 7.06 -8.89 20.08
C PRO A 18 6.69 -7.70 19.19
N TRP A 19 7.66 -7.06 18.56
CA TRP A 19 7.43 -5.95 17.64
C TRP A 19 6.77 -6.38 16.31
N PHE A 20 6.96 -7.63 15.85
CA PHE A 20 6.29 -8.15 14.66
C PHE A 20 4.78 -8.26 14.90
N LEU A 21 4.35 -8.73 16.07
CA LEU A 21 2.93 -8.76 16.45
C LEU A 21 2.30 -7.37 16.44
N LYS A 22 3.07 -6.32 16.79
CA LYS A 22 2.61 -4.94 16.69
C LYS A 22 2.29 -4.56 15.22
N PHE A 23 3.11 -4.98 14.26
CA PHE A 23 2.87 -4.70 12.84
C PHE A 23 1.70 -5.50 12.28
N GLU A 24 1.52 -6.75 12.70
CA GLU A 24 0.32 -7.53 12.34
C GLU A 24 -0.96 -6.84 12.83
N GLY A 25 -0.96 -6.32 14.06
CA GLY A 25 -2.07 -5.54 14.61
C GLY A 25 -2.34 -4.25 13.83
N GLN A 26 -1.29 -3.52 13.44
CA GLN A 26 -1.41 -2.31 12.62
C GLN A 26 -1.94 -2.62 11.23
N TYR A 27 -1.46 -3.69 10.61
CA TYR A 27 -1.96 -4.14 9.33
C TYR A 27 -3.43 -4.55 9.40
N ALA A 28 -3.80 -5.31 10.41
CA ALA A 28 -5.20 -5.69 10.63
C ALA A 28 -6.12 -4.47 10.85
N ALA A 29 -5.62 -3.46 11.58
CA ALA A 29 -6.34 -2.20 11.76
C ALA A 29 -6.48 -1.43 10.43
N PHE A 30 -5.40 -1.36 9.64
CA PHE A 30 -5.43 -0.71 8.34
C PHE A 30 -6.42 -1.38 7.38
N LYS A 31 -6.47 -2.70 7.31
CA LYS A 31 -7.45 -3.41 6.47
C LYS A 31 -8.90 -3.02 6.78
N LYS A 32 -9.20 -2.69 8.03
CA LYS A 32 -10.54 -2.23 8.44
C LYS A 32 -10.88 -0.82 7.96
N THR A 33 -9.91 -0.04 7.50
CA THR A 33 -10.14 1.28 6.91
C THR A 33 -10.53 1.21 5.43
N ILE A 34 -10.34 0.06 4.79
CA ILE A 34 -10.73 -0.15 3.40
C ILE A 34 -12.25 -0.29 3.35
N PRO A 35 -12.95 0.42 2.43
CA PRO A 35 -14.40 0.34 2.31
C PRO A 35 -14.89 -1.08 2.00
N ASP A 36 -15.97 -1.52 2.64
CA ASP A 36 -16.62 -2.83 2.39
C ASP A 36 -17.17 -2.97 0.95
N THR A 37 -17.25 -1.86 0.21
CA THR A 37 -17.70 -1.82 -1.19
C THR A 37 -16.68 -2.35 -2.19
N VAL A 38 -15.47 -2.67 -1.74
CA VAL A 38 -14.39 -3.24 -2.58
C VAL A 38 -13.97 -4.61 -2.06
N GLU A 39 -13.70 -5.51 -2.99
CA GLU A 39 -13.09 -6.79 -2.66
C GLU A 39 -11.58 -6.61 -2.47
N VAL A 40 -11.05 -7.06 -1.33
CA VAL A 40 -9.64 -6.94 -0.99
C VAL A 40 -8.90 -8.24 -1.26
N ILE A 41 -7.89 -8.17 -2.12
CA ILE A 41 -6.92 -9.25 -2.32
C ILE A 41 -5.73 -8.98 -1.40
N ASP A 42 -5.67 -9.71 -0.30
CA ASP A 42 -4.65 -9.53 0.74
C ASP A 42 -3.29 -10.08 0.28
N GLY A 43 -2.31 -9.21 0.10
CA GLY A 43 -0.93 -9.57 -0.25
C GLY A 43 -0.09 -10.06 0.95
N GLY A 44 -0.58 -9.86 2.18
CA GLY A 44 0.15 -10.17 3.41
C GLY A 44 1.25 -9.15 3.74
N ILE A 45 1.96 -9.38 4.82
CA ILE A 45 3.15 -8.59 5.19
C ILE A 45 4.34 -9.13 4.40
N VAL A 46 4.97 -8.26 3.63
CA VAL A 46 6.11 -8.60 2.76
C VAL A 46 7.41 -8.11 3.40
N THR A 47 8.35 -9.01 3.56
CA THR A 47 9.67 -8.74 4.14
C THR A 47 10.81 -9.15 3.22
N THR A 48 10.53 -9.95 2.20
CA THR A 48 11.51 -10.43 1.21
C THR A 48 11.03 -10.24 -0.21
N LYS A 49 11.97 -10.30 -1.14
CA LYS A 49 11.68 -10.23 -2.58
C LYS A 49 10.78 -11.37 -3.04
N GLU A 50 10.98 -12.56 -2.53
CA GLU A 50 10.21 -13.76 -2.90
C GLU A 50 8.74 -13.61 -2.48
N GLN A 51 8.49 -13.08 -1.28
CA GLN A 51 7.14 -12.77 -0.82
C GLN A 51 6.49 -11.68 -1.68
N SER A 52 7.26 -10.67 -2.10
CA SER A 52 6.81 -9.63 -3.02
C SER A 52 6.39 -10.20 -4.38
N MET A 53 7.21 -11.08 -4.95
CA MET A 53 6.90 -11.75 -6.21
C MET A 53 5.63 -12.59 -6.09
N ALA A 54 5.50 -13.38 -5.03
CA ALA A 54 4.30 -14.18 -4.78
C ALA A 54 3.04 -13.32 -4.62
N ALA A 55 3.14 -12.16 -3.96
CA ALA A 55 2.04 -11.21 -3.87
C ALA A 55 1.68 -10.63 -5.25
N GLY A 56 2.68 -10.28 -6.07
CA GLY A 56 2.46 -9.82 -7.45
C GLY A 56 1.76 -10.84 -8.33
N ASP A 57 2.14 -12.12 -8.22
CA ASP A 57 1.49 -13.21 -8.94
C ASP A 57 0.03 -13.37 -8.51
N LYS A 58 -0.24 -13.29 -7.21
CA LYS A 58 -1.60 -13.31 -6.65
C LYS A 58 -2.44 -12.14 -7.17
N PHE A 59 -1.89 -10.93 -7.21
CA PHE A 59 -2.59 -9.75 -7.71
C PHE A 59 -2.88 -9.84 -9.20
N ARG A 60 -1.94 -10.37 -9.98
CA ARG A 60 -2.13 -10.61 -11.42
C ARG A 60 -3.22 -11.65 -11.66
N ALA A 61 -3.20 -12.77 -10.93
CA ALA A 61 -4.21 -13.81 -11.07
C ALA A 61 -5.61 -13.34 -10.70
N ALA A 62 -5.72 -12.41 -9.74
CA ALA A 62 -6.98 -11.80 -9.32
C ALA A 62 -7.41 -10.61 -10.20
N ASP A 63 -6.60 -10.21 -11.21
CA ASP A 63 -6.89 -9.08 -12.09
C ASP A 63 -7.31 -7.81 -11.30
N VAL A 64 -6.45 -7.38 -10.37
CA VAL A 64 -6.72 -6.24 -9.50
C VAL A 64 -6.76 -4.92 -10.28
N ASP A 65 -7.48 -3.93 -9.78
CA ASP A 65 -7.64 -2.61 -10.42
C ASP A 65 -6.81 -1.50 -9.76
N LEU A 66 -6.32 -1.75 -8.55
CA LEU A 66 -5.54 -0.82 -7.74
C LEU A 66 -4.69 -1.61 -6.77
N VAL A 67 -3.47 -1.16 -6.51
CA VAL A 67 -2.63 -1.69 -5.42
C VAL A 67 -2.42 -0.60 -4.38
N ILE A 68 -2.75 -0.89 -3.12
CA ILE A 68 -2.41 -0.04 -1.98
C ILE A 68 -1.25 -0.67 -1.22
N LEU A 69 -0.18 0.10 -1.06
CA LEU A 69 1.02 -0.27 -0.32
C LEU A 69 1.08 0.52 0.98
N GLN A 70 0.95 -0.14 2.12
CA GLN A 70 1.13 0.50 3.41
C GLN A 70 2.57 0.30 3.91
N LEU A 71 3.22 1.40 4.28
CA LEU A 71 4.52 1.35 4.93
C LEU A 71 4.34 1.16 6.44
N LEU A 72 4.70 -0.02 6.94
CA LEU A 72 4.64 -0.31 8.38
C LEU A 72 5.90 0.15 9.12
N THR A 73 7.04 0.13 8.41
CA THR A 73 8.34 0.65 8.85
C THR A 73 9.19 0.90 7.61
N TYR A 74 10.45 1.30 7.79
CA TYR A 74 11.37 1.41 6.66
C TYR A 74 11.47 0.08 5.90
N ALA A 75 11.34 0.14 4.59
CA ALA A 75 11.54 -0.99 3.69
C ALA A 75 12.24 -0.52 2.42
N THR A 76 13.10 -1.37 1.86
CA THR A 76 13.75 -1.05 0.59
C THR A 76 12.79 -1.25 -0.58
N SER A 77 12.87 -0.40 -1.58
CA SER A 77 12.09 -0.52 -2.83
C SER A 77 12.32 -1.84 -3.57
N TYR A 78 13.52 -2.42 -3.41
CA TYR A 78 13.86 -3.74 -3.93
C TYR A 78 12.88 -4.84 -3.49
N ASN A 79 12.34 -4.74 -2.28
CA ASN A 79 11.35 -5.68 -1.75
C ASN A 79 9.91 -5.31 -2.15
N MET A 80 9.65 -4.10 -2.62
CA MET A 80 8.32 -3.64 -3.02
C MET A 80 8.07 -3.83 -4.52
N LEU A 81 9.00 -3.42 -5.35
CA LEU A 81 8.83 -3.31 -6.78
C LEU A 81 8.36 -4.62 -7.46
N PRO A 82 8.84 -5.81 -7.08
CA PRO A 82 8.38 -7.06 -7.69
C PRO A 82 6.88 -7.31 -7.58
N ALA A 83 6.23 -6.81 -6.50
CA ALA A 83 4.79 -6.99 -6.32
C ALA A 83 3.94 -6.21 -7.34
N VAL A 84 4.48 -5.12 -7.88
CA VAL A 84 3.71 -4.18 -8.71
C VAL A 84 4.29 -3.99 -10.12
N ARG A 85 5.56 -4.36 -10.33
CA ARG A 85 6.28 -4.07 -11.58
C ARG A 85 5.51 -4.51 -12.83
N ASP A 86 4.96 -5.70 -12.82
CA ASP A 86 4.35 -6.33 -13.99
C ASP A 86 2.81 -6.15 -14.03
N LEU A 87 2.26 -5.26 -13.20
CA LEU A 87 0.83 -4.91 -13.17
C LEU A 87 0.60 -3.58 -13.89
N ASP A 88 -0.42 -3.48 -14.73
CA ASP A 88 -0.86 -2.21 -15.36
C ASP A 88 -1.99 -1.56 -14.56
N VAL A 89 -1.73 -1.28 -13.28
CA VAL A 89 -2.68 -0.63 -12.39
C VAL A 89 -1.99 0.48 -11.59
N PRO A 90 -2.75 1.48 -11.09
CA PRO A 90 -2.20 2.47 -10.18
C PRO A 90 -1.70 1.85 -8.88
N VAL A 91 -0.66 2.45 -8.32
CA VAL A 91 -0.07 2.09 -7.02
C VAL A 91 -0.21 3.28 -6.07
N VAL A 92 -0.83 3.08 -4.93
CA VAL A 92 -0.98 4.10 -3.89
C VAL A 92 -0.11 3.72 -2.70
N LEU A 93 0.88 4.56 -2.39
CA LEU A 93 1.70 4.44 -1.19
C LEU A 93 1.01 5.13 -0.03
N VAL A 94 0.66 4.38 1.00
CA VAL A 94 0.09 4.95 2.25
C VAL A 94 1.22 5.19 3.24
N ASN A 95 1.65 6.45 3.29
CA ASN A 95 2.70 6.97 4.13
C ASN A 95 2.11 7.64 5.35
N VAL A 96 1.72 6.86 6.35
CA VAL A 96 1.12 7.39 7.57
C VAL A 96 2.09 7.30 8.74
N GLN A 97 2.32 8.44 9.38
CA GLN A 97 3.10 8.52 10.61
C GLN A 97 2.28 7.99 11.78
N LYS A 98 2.93 7.32 12.72
CA LYS A 98 2.25 6.79 13.92
C LYS A 98 1.88 7.87 14.91
N LYS A 99 2.67 8.94 14.99
CA LYS A 99 2.51 10.07 15.90
C LYS A 99 2.51 11.40 15.14
N LYS A 100 1.78 12.38 15.65
CA LYS A 100 1.76 13.75 15.09
C LYS A 100 3.10 14.47 15.22
N ALA A 101 3.81 14.20 16.30
CA ALA A 101 5.12 14.78 16.57
C ALA A 101 6.01 13.78 17.29
N PRO A 102 7.31 13.76 17.01
CA PRO A 102 8.27 12.99 17.78
C PRO A 102 8.46 13.60 19.18
N ASP A 103 8.51 12.75 20.18
CA ASP A 103 8.95 13.11 21.52
C ASP A 103 10.47 12.87 21.63
N TYR A 104 11.25 13.84 21.24
CA TYR A 104 12.72 13.72 21.21
C TYR A 104 13.34 13.41 22.57
N ALA A 105 12.70 13.79 23.68
CA ALA A 105 13.22 13.51 25.02
C ALA A 105 13.09 12.04 25.41
N ASN A 106 12.08 11.33 24.85
CA ASN A 106 11.79 9.94 25.17
C ASN A 106 11.88 9.01 23.94
N THR A 107 12.47 9.49 22.83
CA THR A 107 12.66 8.70 21.61
C THR A 107 14.05 8.10 21.58
N ASP A 108 14.14 6.78 21.75
CA ASP A 108 15.35 6.01 21.50
C ASP A 108 15.45 5.57 20.03
N THR A 109 16.58 5.01 19.63
CA THR A 109 16.79 4.55 18.25
C THR A 109 15.76 3.50 17.80
N PRO A 110 15.41 2.47 18.58
CA PRO A 110 14.38 1.51 18.21
C PRO A 110 13.00 2.14 18.00
N THR A 111 12.60 3.07 18.86
CA THR A 111 11.34 3.82 18.73
C THR A 111 11.35 4.70 17.48
N TRP A 112 12.47 5.39 17.23
CA TRP A 112 12.59 6.23 16.04
C TRP A 112 12.48 5.40 14.76
N LEU A 113 13.23 4.31 14.63
CA LEU A 113 13.19 3.41 13.48
C LEU A 113 11.81 2.77 13.28
N GLY A 114 11.19 2.33 14.36
CA GLY A 114 9.92 1.58 14.30
C GLY A 114 8.67 2.46 14.21
N GLU A 115 8.71 3.71 14.67
CA GLU A 115 7.52 4.57 14.76
C GLU A 115 7.57 5.85 13.95
N LEU A 116 8.76 6.35 13.64
CA LEU A 116 8.90 7.65 12.96
C LEU A 116 9.57 7.53 11.58
N TYR A 117 10.35 6.47 11.34
CA TYR A 117 11.14 6.35 10.12
C TYR A 117 10.46 5.55 9.00
N ALA A 118 9.21 5.12 9.17
CA ALA A 118 8.48 4.43 8.10
C ALA A 118 8.44 5.27 6.80
N CYS A 119 8.28 6.58 6.93
CA CYS A 119 8.28 7.53 5.81
C CYS A 119 9.64 7.65 5.09
N GLY A 120 10.75 7.26 5.69
CA GLY A 120 12.08 7.35 5.08
C GLY A 120 12.22 6.56 3.78
N ALA A 121 11.40 5.53 3.59
CA ALA A 121 11.41 4.71 2.38
C ALA A 121 10.61 5.32 1.21
N VAL A 122 9.77 6.33 1.45
CA VAL A 122 8.85 6.87 0.42
C VAL A 122 9.58 7.42 -0.79
N GLY A 123 10.64 8.21 -0.58
CA GLY A 123 11.40 8.79 -1.68
C GLY A 123 12.06 7.74 -2.57
N GLU A 124 12.59 6.67 -1.98
CA GLU A 124 13.16 5.54 -2.70
C GLU A 124 12.08 4.79 -3.50
N MET A 125 10.94 4.50 -2.88
CA MET A 125 9.84 3.79 -3.52
C MET A 125 9.23 4.59 -4.68
N VAL A 126 9.01 5.89 -4.50
CA VAL A 126 8.51 6.78 -5.56
C VAL A 126 9.47 6.80 -6.74
N ALA A 127 10.78 6.98 -6.49
CA ALA A 127 11.77 7.00 -7.56
C ALA A 127 11.79 5.70 -8.37
N ASP A 128 11.63 4.54 -7.72
CA ASP A 128 11.61 3.26 -8.42
C ASP A 128 10.28 3.00 -9.15
N LEU A 129 9.16 3.45 -8.62
CA LEU A 129 7.88 3.41 -9.33
C LEU A 129 7.92 4.30 -10.60
N GLU A 130 8.52 5.49 -10.52
CA GLU A 130 8.73 6.37 -11.67
C GLU A 130 9.61 5.72 -12.73
N ARG A 131 10.78 5.17 -12.34
CA ARG A 131 11.68 4.44 -13.26
C ARG A 131 11.01 3.25 -13.92
N ALA A 132 10.11 2.57 -13.20
CA ALA A 132 9.32 1.47 -13.73
C ALA A 132 8.10 1.91 -14.55
N GLY A 133 7.89 3.21 -14.75
CA GLY A 133 6.76 3.77 -15.50
C GLY A 133 5.41 3.52 -14.83
N LYS A 134 5.37 3.36 -13.50
CA LYS A 134 4.14 3.09 -12.75
C LYS A 134 3.38 4.36 -12.43
N ARG A 135 2.08 4.37 -12.72
CA ARG A 135 1.17 5.40 -12.18
C ARG A 135 1.08 5.20 -10.68
N HIS A 136 1.41 6.23 -9.93
CA HIS A 136 1.40 6.15 -8.48
C HIS A 136 0.92 7.44 -7.82
N ALA A 137 0.56 7.34 -6.55
CA ALA A 137 0.28 8.45 -5.65
C ALA A 137 0.77 8.12 -4.25
N VAL A 138 0.92 9.14 -3.43
CA VAL A 138 1.31 9.02 -2.02
C VAL A 138 0.25 9.69 -1.17
N ILE A 139 -0.37 8.92 -0.27
CA ILE A 139 -1.26 9.45 0.77
C ILE A 139 -0.42 9.66 2.02
N THR A 140 -0.39 10.89 2.54
CA THR A 140 0.38 11.23 3.73
C THR A 140 -0.53 11.69 4.85
N GLY A 141 -0.29 11.19 6.05
CA GLY A 141 -1.09 11.57 7.23
C GLY A 141 -0.59 10.95 8.52
N VAL A 142 -1.45 10.87 9.51
CA VAL A 142 -1.13 10.42 10.87
C VAL A 142 -2.12 9.37 11.34
N VAL A 143 -1.63 8.30 11.97
CA VAL A 143 -2.49 7.23 12.55
C VAL A 143 -3.07 7.66 13.89
N GLU A 144 -2.28 8.37 14.71
CA GLU A 144 -2.68 8.77 16.06
C GLU A 144 -3.91 9.67 16.06
N GLY A 145 -4.97 9.22 16.70
CA GLY A 145 -6.26 9.91 16.77
C GLY A 145 -7.13 9.78 15.51
N GLY A 146 -6.70 8.98 14.56
CA GLY A 146 -7.33 8.87 13.24
C GLY A 146 -7.03 10.08 12.34
N ASP A 147 -7.12 9.88 11.04
CA ASP A 147 -6.95 10.93 10.04
C ASP A 147 -8.06 10.84 8.99
N PRO A 148 -9.10 11.67 9.10
CA PRO A 148 -10.21 11.66 8.14
C PRO A 148 -9.78 11.98 6.71
N GLY A 149 -8.68 12.74 6.54
CA GLY A 149 -8.13 13.05 5.22
C GLY A 149 -7.56 11.79 4.55
N VAL A 150 -6.76 11.02 5.29
CA VAL A 150 -6.23 9.73 4.82
C VAL A 150 -7.36 8.77 4.43
N GLN A 151 -8.39 8.68 5.28
CA GLN A 151 -9.54 7.83 5.00
C GLN A 151 -10.27 8.25 3.74
N ALA A 152 -10.53 9.54 3.57
CA ALA A 152 -11.22 10.09 2.40
C ALA A 152 -10.42 9.83 1.11
N GLU A 153 -9.10 10.02 1.13
CA GLU A 153 -8.25 9.74 -0.03
C GLU A 153 -8.23 8.25 -0.39
N ILE A 154 -8.17 7.33 0.58
CA ILE A 154 -8.28 5.90 0.34
C ILE A 154 -9.61 5.56 -0.33
N GLU A 155 -10.72 6.11 0.18
CA GLU A 155 -12.05 5.92 -0.40
C GLU A 155 -12.15 6.45 -1.83
N ASP A 156 -11.56 7.61 -2.11
CA ASP A 156 -11.53 8.19 -3.45
C ASP A 156 -10.77 7.30 -4.44
N TRP A 157 -9.62 6.76 -4.05
CA TRP A 157 -8.88 5.81 -4.86
C TRP A 157 -9.66 4.52 -5.10
N CYS A 158 -10.34 3.99 -4.07
CA CYS A 158 -11.21 2.83 -4.22
C CYS A 158 -12.36 3.09 -5.20
N ARG A 159 -13.01 4.26 -5.11
CA ARG A 159 -14.06 4.68 -6.05
C ARG A 159 -13.52 4.81 -7.49
N ALA A 160 -12.36 5.43 -7.66
CA ALA A 160 -11.72 5.56 -8.97
C ALA A 160 -11.40 4.20 -9.60
N ALA A 161 -10.90 3.25 -8.81
CA ALA A 161 -10.65 1.88 -9.26
C ALA A 161 -11.93 1.17 -9.70
N GLN A 162 -13.03 1.32 -8.95
CA GLN A 162 -14.34 0.77 -9.32
C GLN A 162 -14.87 1.37 -10.63
N VAL A 163 -14.70 2.68 -10.83
CA VAL A 163 -15.11 3.35 -12.08
C VAL A 163 -14.31 2.81 -13.26
N ARG A 164 -12.96 2.71 -13.09
CA ARG A 164 -12.10 2.13 -14.14
C ARG A 164 -12.54 0.71 -14.51
N ARG A 165 -12.86 -0.13 -13.52
CA ARG A 165 -13.36 -1.49 -13.74
C ARG A 165 -14.64 -1.50 -14.55
N ARG A 166 -15.63 -0.69 -14.16
CA ARG A 166 -16.90 -0.59 -14.87
C ARG A 166 -16.72 -0.15 -16.31
N PHE A 167 -15.86 0.82 -16.60
CA PHE A 167 -15.56 1.25 -17.97
C PHE A 167 -14.92 0.13 -18.79
N ARG A 168 -13.99 -0.62 -18.21
CA ARG A 168 -13.34 -1.75 -18.88
C ARG A 168 -14.35 -2.85 -19.24
N ASP A 169 -15.28 -3.13 -18.34
CA ASP A 169 -16.25 -4.21 -18.46
C ASP A 169 -17.51 -3.77 -19.24
N THR A 170 -17.63 -2.47 -19.62
CA THR A 170 -18.77 -1.94 -20.35
C THR A 170 -18.48 -1.95 -21.84
N THR A 171 -19.25 -2.71 -22.60
CA THR A 171 -19.29 -2.61 -24.06
C THR A 171 -20.22 -1.45 -24.44
N LEU A 172 -19.67 -0.37 -25.01
CA LEU A 172 -20.50 0.69 -25.57
C LEU A 172 -21.18 0.13 -26.82
N PRO A 173 -22.53 0.27 -26.96
CA PRO A 173 -23.19 -0.08 -28.20
C PRO A 173 -22.63 0.77 -29.33
N ASP A 174 -22.27 0.13 -30.42
CA ASP A 174 -21.82 0.80 -31.63
C ASP A 174 -22.95 1.70 -32.10
N ARG A 175 -22.82 3.02 -31.92
CA ARG A 175 -23.77 3.97 -32.53
C ARG A 175 -23.45 3.98 -34.01
N ALA A 176 -24.25 3.24 -34.77
CA ALA A 176 -24.30 3.44 -36.19
C ALA A 176 -24.55 4.93 -36.44
N VAL A 177 -23.55 5.64 -36.99
CA VAL A 177 -23.72 6.99 -37.47
C VAL A 177 -24.66 6.86 -38.66
N PRO A 178 -25.86 7.47 -38.64
CA PRO A 178 -26.72 7.47 -39.86
C PRO A 178 -25.93 8.10 -40.97
N ALA A 179 -25.92 7.45 -42.14
CA ALA A 179 -25.33 7.95 -43.38
C ALA A 179 -26.02 9.23 -43.86
#